data_1dda12e52c46428a2d449b2d961faa28
#
_entry.id   1dda12e52c46428a2d449b2d961faa28
#
_cell.length_a   1.000
_cell.length_b   1.000
_cell.length_c   1.000
_cell.angle_alpha   90.00
_cell.angle_beta   90.00
_cell.angle_gamma   90.00
#
_symmetry.space_group_name_H-M   'P 1'
#
loop_
_entity.id
_entity.type
_entity.pdbx_description
1 polymer ?
#
loop_
_entity_poly.entity_id
_entity_poly.type
_entity_poly.pdbx_seq_one_letter_code
_entity_poly.pdbx_strand_id
1 'polypeptide(L)'
;MRMKLYTLLCISFFLLFTACNQDDDPVPPEVGSRTVLVYIVADNNLSSFAKEDVEEMIAGMESVDLSSSNLLVYQDDRVAPVLFRISKNKKGRLEKEIIKEYAEQVSTKASVMKEVMHRAFYEYPADSYGLVYWSHADGWIPYPVPSASTRWIGQDTGEGQ
;
A
#
# COMPACT_ATOMS: atom_id res chain seq x y z
N MET A 1 5.02 -58.43 38.31
CA MET A 1 4.92 -58.23 36.85
C MET A 1 4.01 -57.02 36.46
N ARG A 2 3.02 -56.68 37.20
CA ARG A 2 2.11 -55.55 36.89
C ARG A 2 2.74 -54.14 37.06
N MET A 3 3.64 -53.95 38.02
CA MET A 3 4.30 -52.65 38.29
C MET A 3 5.24 -52.21 37.18
N LYS A 4 5.93 -53.11 36.48
CA LYS A 4 6.79 -52.79 35.33
C LYS A 4 6.01 -52.34 34.09
N LEU A 5 4.76 -52.81 33.94
CA LEU A 5 3.90 -52.43 32.82
C LEU A 5 3.39 -50.99 32.97
N TYR A 6 3.02 -50.56 34.18
CA TYR A 6 2.56 -49.18 34.43
C TYR A 6 3.70 -48.16 34.29
N THR A 7 4.94 -48.52 34.70
CA THR A 7 6.11 -47.64 34.53
C THR A 7 6.44 -47.46 33.06
N LEU A 8 6.34 -48.51 32.25
CA LEU A 8 6.56 -48.41 30.80
C LEU A 8 5.47 -47.59 30.11
N LEU A 9 4.20 -47.71 30.55
CA LEU A 9 3.06 -46.92 30.01
C LEU A 9 3.18 -45.44 30.34
N CYS A 10 3.61 -45.09 31.57
CA CYS A 10 3.83 -43.72 31.98
C CYS A 10 4.99 -43.06 31.22
N ILE A 11 6.08 -43.80 30.95
CA ILE A 11 7.22 -43.26 30.15
C ILE A 11 6.81 -43.05 28.71
N SER A 12 6.01 -43.95 28.11
CA SER A 12 5.47 -43.78 26.76
C SER A 12 4.55 -42.59 26.63
N PHE A 13 3.73 -42.29 27.67
CA PHE A 13 2.80 -41.14 27.69
C PHE A 13 3.57 -39.80 27.79
N PHE A 14 4.68 -39.79 28.55
CA PHE A 14 5.52 -38.58 28.69
C PHE A 14 6.29 -38.22 27.42
N LEU A 15 6.65 -39.20 26.58
CA LEU A 15 7.35 -39.00 25.32
C LEU A 15 6.45 -38.41 24.22
N LEU A 16 5.12 -38.48 24.37
CA LEU A 16 4.16 -37.90 23.42
C LEU A 16 3.98 -36.39 23.58
N PHE A 17 4.45 -35.78 24.67
CA PHE A 17 4.33 -34.34 24.91
C PHE A 17 5.57 -33.54 24.49
N THR A 18 6.63 -34.17 24.03
CA THR A 18 7.85 -33.48 23.58
C THR A 18 7.90 -33.28 22.06
N ALA A 19 6.81 -33.60 21.34
CA ALA A 19 6.71 -33.45 19.89
C ALA A 19 5.94 -32.18 19.47
N CYS A 20 5.83 -31.20 20.36
CA CYS A 20 5.32 -29.90 19.98
C CYS A 20 6.37 -28.85 20.30
N ASN A 21 6.70 -28.11 19.26
CA ASN A 21 7.25 -26.78 19.22
C ASN A 21 8.75 -26.67 18.94
N GLN A 22 9.03 -26.66 17.69
CA GLN A 22 9.59 -25.41 17.19
C GLN A 22 8.49 -24.77 16.38
N ASP A 23 7.74 -23.85 17.00
CA ASP A 23 7.22 -22.73 16.28
C ASP A 23 8.48 -22.02 15.76
N ASP A 24 8.87 -22.33 14.53
CA ASP A 24 9.68 -21.43 13.74
C ASP A 24 8.77 -20.19 13.59
N ASP A 25 8.82 -19.30 14.58
CA ASP A 25 8.30 -17.96 14.39
C ASP A 25 8.88 -17.50 13.06
N PRO A 26 8.04 -17.15 12.09
CA PRO A 26 8.55 -16.72 10.80
C PRO A 26 9.53 -15.60 11.09
N VAL A 27 10.82 -15.84 10.81
CA VAL A 27 11.87 -14.83 10.92
C VAL A 27 11.35 -13.65 10.13
N PRO A 28 11.10 -12.48 10.75
CA PRO A 28 10.64 -11.32 10.01
C PRO A 28 11.60 -11.13 8.84
N PRO A 29 11.11 -10.95 7.61
CA PRO A 29 11.99 -10.72 6.47
C PRO A 29 12.93 -9.57 6.84
N GLU A 30 14.21 -9.71 6.50
CA GLU A 30 15.17 -8.62 6.64
C GLU A 30 14.53 -7.36 6.07
N VAL A 31 14.44 -6.28 6.86
CA VAL A 31 13.72 -5.07 6.47
C VAL A 31 14.52 -4.39 5.37
N GLY A 32 14.29 -4.83 4.14
CA GLY A 32 14.81 -4.19 2.95
C GLY A 32 14.16 -2.83 2.71
N SER A 33 14.73 -2.08 1.80
CA SER A 33 14.15 -0.81 1.36
C SER A 33 12.80 -1.01 0.66
N ARG A 34 11.90 -0.04 0.81
CA ARG A 34 10.57 -0.09 0.19
C ARG A 34 10.17 1.24 -0.40
N THR A 35 9.62 1.20 -1.61
CA THR A 35 8.96 2.35 -2.23
C THR A 35 7.48 2.04 -2.41
N VAL A 36 6.61 2.86 -1.80
CA VAL A 36 5.17 2.78 -1.95
C VAL A 36 4.68 3.97 -2.75
N LEU A 37 3.91 3.72 -3.81
CA LEU A 37 3.19 4.73 -4.56
C LEU A 37 1.71 4.69 -4.19
N VAL A 38 1.18 5.79 -3.68
CA VAL A 38 -0.26 6.01 -3.56
C VAL A 38 -0.71 6.78 -4.80
N TYR A 39 -1.53 6.14 -5.61
CA TYR A 39 -2.03 6.69 -6.87
C TYR A 39 -3.48 7.15 -6.66
N ILE A 40 -3.67 8.45 -6.49
CA ILE A 40 -4.94 9.08 -6.16
C ILE A 40 -5.56 9.66 -7.44
N VAL A 41 -6.75 9.16 -7.80
CA VAL A 41 -7.58 9.71 -8.88
C VAL A 41 -8.84 10.28 -8.26
N ALA A 42 -8.83 11.58 -8.04
CA ALA A 42 -9.83 12.34 -7.30
C ALA A 42 -10.32 13.61 -8.02
N ASP A 43 -10.08 13.73 -9.33
CA ASP A 43 -10.71 14.77 -10.15
C ASP A 43 -12.21 14.45 -10.33
N ASN A 44 -12.91 14.47 -9.20
CA ASN A 44 -14.33 14.19 -9.04
C ASN A 44 -14.81 14.74 -7.69
N ASN A 45 -15.89 14.21 -7.13
CA ASN A 45 -16.41 14.64 -5.83
C ASN A 45 -15.57 14.14 -4.63
N LEU A 46 -14.51 13.35 -4.84
CA LEU A 46 -13.59 12.92 -3.77
C LEU A 46 -12.41 13.88 -3.55
N SER A 47 -12.29 14.97 -4.31
CA SER A 47 -11.15 15.89 -4.25
C SER A 47 -10.85 16.42 -2.84
N SER A 48 -11.88 16.73 -2.02
CA SER A 48 -11.66 17.16 -0.63
C SER A 48 -11.15 16.06 0.26
N PHE A 49 -11.68 14.83 0.11
CA PHE A 49 -11.24 13.66 0.87
C PHE A 49 -9.79 13.28 0.53
N ALA A 50 -9.42 13.34 -0.75
CA ALA A 50 -8.04 13.11 -1.17
C ALA A 50 -7.05 14.06 -0.50
N LYS A 51 -7.43 15.33 -0.29
CA LYS A 51 -6.59 16.31 0.43
C LYS A 51 -6.45 15.95 1.91
N GLU A 52 -7.55 15.58 2.56
CA GLU A 52 -7.56 15.14 3.95
C GLU A 52 -6.69 13.89 4.15
N ASP A 53 -6.85 12.87 3.30
CA ASP A 53 -6.05 11.63 3.35
C ASP A 53 -4.56 11.90 3.14
N VAL A 54 -4.19 12.83 2.27
CA VAL A 54 -2.78 13.23 2.08
C VAL A 54 -2.21 13.90 3.34
N GLU A 55 -2.98 14.75 4.03
CA GLU A 55 -2.54 15.35 5.29
C GLU A 55 -2.40 14.29 6.40
N GLU A 56 -3.29 13.30 6.44
CA GLU A 56 -3.19 12.16 7.35
C GLU A 56 -1.96 11.30 7.05
N MET A 57 -1.66 11.04 5.76
CA MET A 57 -0.42 10.36 5.38
C MET A 57 0.81 11.12 5.85
N ILE A 58 0.86 12.45 5.69
CA ILE A 58 1.97 13.27 6.17
C ILE A 58 2.12 13.15 7.69
N ALA A 59 1.01 13.26 8.43
CA ALA A 59 1.04 13.13 9.89
C ALA A 59 1.48 11.72 10.32
N GLY A 60 0.99 10.67 9.66
CA GLY A 60 1.37 9.28 9.95
C GLY A 60 2.86 8.99 9.73
N MET A 61 3.49 9.68 8.78
CA MET A 61 4.91 9.48 8.48
C MET A 61 5.87 10.05 9.55
N GLU A 62 5.38 10.79 10.54
CA GLU A 62 6.23 11.26 11.65
C GLU A 62 6.83 10.10 12.46
N SER A 63 6.08 9.00 12.59
CA SER A 63 6.49 7.79 13.33
C SER A 63 7.22 6.76 12.47
N VAL A 64 7.39 7.00 11.18
CA VAL A 64 8.02 6.06 10.24
C VAL A 64 9.48 6.40 10.02
N ASP A 65 10.34 5.36 9.99
CA ASP A 65 11.72 5.52 9.55
C ASP A 65 11.79 5.64 8.03
N LEU A 66 12.10 6.84 7.57
CA LEU A 66 12.25 7.17 6.15
C LEU A 66 13.66 6.95 5.60
N SER A 67 14.59 6.40 6.39
CA SER A 67 15.98 6.20 5.96
C SER A 67 16.11 5.17 4.85
N SER A 68 15.22 4.18 4.82
CA SER A 68 15.20 3.08 3.85
C SER A 68 13.90 2.96 3.06
N SER A 69 12.95 3.87 3.26
CA SER A 69 11.63 3.77 2.64
C SER A 69 11.18 5.08 2.01
N ASN A 70 10.44 4.98 0.93
CA ASN A 70 9.85 6.13 0.23
C ASN A 70 8.33 6.00 0.20
N LEU A 71 7.63 7.07 0.56
CA LEU A 71 6.21 7.23 0.28
C LEU A 71 6.05 8.30 -0.80
N LEU A 72 5.62 7.85 -1.97
CA LEU A 72 5.33 8.68 -3.12
C LEU A 72 3.83 8.79 -3.28
N VAL A 73 3.35 9.96 -3.67
CA VAL A 73 1.94 10.21 -3.92
C VAL A 73 1.80 10.86 -5.29
N TYR A 74 1.06 10.22 -6.17
CA TYR A 74 0.49 10.86 -7.34
C TYR A 74 -0.92 11.30 -6.97
N GLN A 75 -1.16 12.60 -7.01
CA GLN A 75 -2.45 13.20 -6.67
C GLN A 75 -2.99 13.93 -7.89
N ASP A 76 -4.09 13.41 -8.40
CA ASP A 76 -4.92 14.02 -9.41
C ASP A 76 -6.24 14.41 -8.75
N ASP A 77 -6.42 15.70 -8.56
CA ASP A 77 -7.65 16.28 -8.04
C ASP A 77 -8.13 17.40 -9.00
N ARG A 78 -9.00 18.28 -8.59
CA ARG A 78 -9.48 19.36 -9.44
C ARG A 78 -8.42 20.40 -9.84
N VAL A 79 -7.17 20.09 -9.62
CA VAL A 79 -6.00 20.88 -10.01
C VAL A 79 -5.09 19.95 -10.81
N ALA A 80 -4.22 20.50 -11.63
CA ALA A 80 -3.30 19.71 -12.43
C ALA A 80 -2.56 18.65 -11.60
N PRO A 81 -2.42 17.41 -12.12
CA PRO A 81 -1.87 16.30 -11.36
C PRO A 81 -0.42 16.53 -10.94
N VAL A 82 -0.05 16.01 -9.76
CA VAL A 82 1.29 16.16 -9.21
C VAL A 82 1.79 14.84 -8.62
N LEU A 83 3.06 14.52 -8.89
CA LEU A 83 3.79 13.45 -8.21
C LEU A 83 4.74 14.08 -7.19
N PHE A 84 4.66 13.69 -5.94
CA PHE A 84 5.52 14.16 -4.86
C PHE A 84 5.93 13.02 -3.93
N ARG A 85 7.00 13.25 -3.19
CA ARG A 85 7.45 12.40 -2.09
C ARG A 85 7.13 13.10 -0.76
N ILE A 86 6.74 12.34 0.23
CA ILE A 86 6.70 12.82 1.62
C ILE A 86 8.09 12.63 2.21
N SER A 87 8.78 13.71 2.53
CA SER A 87 10.15 13.71 3.02
C SER A 87 10.36 14.67 4.17
N LYS A 88 11.44 14.49 4.95
CA LYS A 88 11.83 15.42 6.01
C LYS A 88 12.76 16.49 5.44
N ASN A 89 12.41 17.75 5.63
CA ASN A 89 13.27 18.86 5.27
C ASN A 89 14.48 18.99 6.23
N LYS A 90 15.35 19.96 5.96
CA LYS A 90 16.56 20.23 6.78
C LYS A 90 16.26 20.53 8.25
N LYS A 91 15.04 20.89 8.60
CA LYS A 91 14.58 21.15 9.97
C LYS A 91 13.89 19.94 10.62
N GLY A 92 13.88 18.79 9.93
CA GLY A 92 13.24 17.55 10.37
C GLY A 92 11.72 17.55 10.25
N ARG A 93 11.11 18.55 9.60
CA ARG A 93 9.65 18.61 9.38
C ARG A 93 9.29 17.90 8.07
N LEU A 94 8.20 17.16 8.10
CA LEU A 94 7.65 16.53 6.92
C LEU A 94 7.08 17.59 5.96
N GLU A 95 7.33 17.38 4.68
CA GLU A 95 6.82 18.24 3.61
C GLU A 95 6.64 17.43 2.32
N LYS A 96 5.88 18.00 1.38
CA LYS A 96 5.72 17.49 0.01
C LYS A 96 6.92 17.95 -0.81
N GLU A 97 7.78 17.02 -1.17
CA GLU A 97 8.88 17.22 -2.12
C GLU A 97 8.37 16.95 -3.53
N ILE A 98 8.12 17.99 -4.31
CA ILE A 98 7.57 17.84 -5.67
C ILE A 98 8.60 17.19 -6.57
N ILE A 99 8.22 16.06 -7.17
CA ILE A 99 9.01 15.33 -8.16
C ILE A 99 8.64 15.80 -9.55
N LYS A 100 7.34 15.85 -9.85
CA LYS A 100 6.86 16.28 -11.17
C LYS A 100 5.43 16.83 -11.08
N GLU A 101 5.22 17.94 -11.75
CA GLU A 101 3.92 18.47 -12.10
C GLU A 101 3.55 18.01 -13.52
N TYR A 102 2.31 17.64 -13.74
CA TYR A 102 1.79 17.17 -15.02
C TYR A 102 0.80 18.20 -15.57
N ALA A 103 0.67 18.25 -16.89
CA ALA A 103 -0.51 18.86 -17.49
C ALA A 103 -1.74 18.00 -17.18
N GLU A 104 -2.91 18.60 -17.25
CA GLU A 104 -4.18 17.89 -17.09
C GLU A 104 -4.23 16.67 -17.99
N GLN A 105 -4.62 15.53 -17.43
CA GLN A 105 -4.64 14.25 -18.14
C GLN A 105 -5.63 13.28 -17.48
N VAL A 106 -6.13 12.33 -18.25
CA VAL A 106 -7.06 11.31 -17.73
C VAL A 106 -6.28 10.24 -16.98
N SER A 107 -6.23 10.34 -15.66
CA SER A 107 -5.41 9.48 -14.78
C SER A 107 -5.89 8.04 -14.69
N THR A 108 -7.11 7.74 -15.14
CA THR A 108 -7.63 6.36 -15.28
C THR A 108 -7.08 5.63 -16.51
N LYS A 109 -6.41 6.33 -17.45
CA LYS A 109 -5.80 5.67 -18.61
C LYS A 109 -4.59 4.84 -18.20
N ALA A 110 -4.55 3.60 -18.68
CA ALA A 110 -3.44 2.68 -18.41
C ALA A 110 -2.06 3.23 -18.85
N SER A 111 -2.01 4.03 -19.94
CA SER A 111 -0.77 4.68 -20.40
C SER A 111 -0.25 5.71 -19.40
N VAL A 112 -1.15 6.53 -18.82
CA VAL A 112 -0.82 7.54 -17.80
C VAL A 112 -0.33 6.85 -16.53
N MET A 113 -1.09 5.88 -16.03
CA MET A 113 -0.70 5.12 -14.85
C MET A 113 0.66 4.42 -15.03
N LYS A 114 0.90 3.81 -16.19
CA LYS A 114 2.19 3.18 -16.52
C LYS A 114 3.34 4.19 -16.49
N GLU A 115 3.16 5.39 -17.06
CA GLU A 115 4.19 6.43 -17.06
C GLU A 115 4.53 6.88 -15.64
N VAL A 116 3.50 7.18 -14.84
CA VAL A 116 3.68 7.62 -13.45
C VAL A 116 4.35 6.54 -12.60
N MET A 117 3.91 5.29 -12.69
CA MET A 117 4.52 4.17 -11.98
C MET A 117 5.97 3.95 -12.41
N HIS A 118 6.24 4.00 -13.72
CA HIS A 118 7.60 3.85 -14.22
C HIS A 118 8.52 4.94 -13.65
N ARG A 119 8.08 6.20 -13.68
CA ARG A 119 8.82 7.32 -13.10
C ARG A 119 9.07 7.11 -11.61
N ALA A 120 8.01 6.83 -10.85
CA ALA A 120 8.09 6.67 -9.41
C ALA A 120 9.10 5.58 -9.00
N PHE A 121 9.04 4.41 -9.62
CA PHE A 121 9.88 3.28 -9.25
C PHE A 121 11.29 3.34 -9.87
N TYR A 122 11.45 4.06 -10.98
CA TYR A 122 12.76 4.29 -11.57
C TYR A 122 13.59 5.33 -10.79
N GLU A 123 12.96 6.42 -10.35
CA GLU A 123 13.65 7.49 -9.61
C GLU A 123 13.85 7.11 -8.11
N TYR A 124 13.02 6.19 -7.60
CA TYR A 124 13.11 5.71 -6.19
C TYR A 124 13.18 4.18 -6.14
N PRO A 125 14.30 3.60 -6.62
CA PRO A 125 14.48 2.16 -6.59
C PRO A 125 14.55 1.63 -5.16
N ALA A 126 14.02 0.41 -4.93
CA ALA A 126 13.99 -0.26 -3.64
C ALA A 126 13.95 -1.78 -3.81
N ASP A 127 14.16 -2.53 -2.74
CA ASP A 127 14.09 -4.00 -2.73
C ASP A 127 12.65 -4.50 -2.91
N SER A 128 11.67 -3.67 -2.53
CA SER A 128 10.25 -4.00 -2.69
C SER A 128 9.42 -2.78 -3.03
N TYR A 129 8.29 -3.04 -3.71
CA TYR A 129 7.40 -1.99 -4.17
C TYR A 129 5.97 -2.26 -3.72
N GLY A 130 5.23 -1.19 -3.42
CA GLY A 130 3.81 -1.22 -3.13
C GLY A 130 3.05 -0.21 -3.99
N LEU A 131 1.82 -0.56 -4.36
CA LEU A 131 0.90 0.34 -5.04
C LEU A 131 -0.42 0.37 -4.27
N VAL A 132 -0.87 1.57 -3.93
CA VAL A 132 -2.21 1.83 -3.43
C VAL A 132 -2.94 2.62 -4.50
N TYR A 133 -4.04 2.09 -5.02
CA TYR A 133 -4.91 2.79 -5.94
C TYR A 133 -6.11 3.34 -5.18
N TRP A 134 -6.30 4.66 -5.22
CA TRP A 134 -7.32 5.37 -4.48
C TRP A 134 -8.25 6.13 -5.43
N SER A 135 -9.52 5.77 -5.47
CA SER A 135 -10.56 6.41 -6.26
C SER A 135 -11.93 5.80 -5.93
N HIS A 136 -12.99 6.21 -6.64
CA HIS A 136 -14.25 5.48 -6.66
C HIS A 136 -14.09 4.07 -7.23
N ALA A 137 -14.92 3.13 -6.77
CA ALA A 137 -15.05 1.78 -7.32
C ALA A 137 -16.43 1.21 -7.02
N ASP A 138 -16.83 0.19 -7.76
CA ASP A 138 -18.11 -0.51 -7.56
C ASP A 138 -18.15 -1.38 -6.28
N GLY A 139 -17.01 -1.58 -5.63
CA GLY A 139 -16.88 -2.39 -4.42
C GLY A 139 -17.05 -3.89 -4.68
N TRP A 140 -17.08 -4.65 -3.58
CA TRP A 140 -17.15 -6.12 -3.60
C TRP A 140 -18.58 -6.65 -3.62
N ILE A 141 -19.55 -5.87 -3.14
CA ILE A 141 -20.94 -6.32 -3.01
C ILE A 141 -21.54 -6.44 -4.41
N PRO A 142 -22.13 -7.60 -4.77
CA PRO A 142 -22.84 -7.73 -6.01
C PRO A 142 -24.00 -6.74 -6.01
N TYR A 143 -23.92 -5.71 -6.84
CA TYR A 143 -25.06 -4.84 -7.06
C TYR A 143 -26.08 -5.61 -7.92
N PRO A 144 -27.37 -5.60 -7.56
CA PRO A 144 -28.38 -6.33 -8.31
C PRO A 144 -28.73 -5.62 -9.63
N VAL A 145 -27.73 -5.32 -10.45
CA VAL A 145 -27.93 -4.78 -11.78
C VAL A 145 -27.70 -5.90 -12.79
N PRO A 146 -28.75 -6.40 -13.45
CA PRO A 146 -28.65 -7.55 -14.34
C PRO A 146 -27.76 -7.37 -15.57
N SER A 147 -27.18 -6.18 -15.80
CA SER A 147 -26.49 -5.85 -17.06
C SER A 147 -25.00 -5.47 -16.86
N ALA A 148 -24.49 -5.35 -15.64
CA ALA A 148 -23.08 -5.01 -15.44
C ALA A 148 -22.22 -6.27 -15.54
N SER A 149 -21.64 -6.52 -16.70
CA SER A 149 -20.73 -7.64 -16.96
C SER A 149 -19.33 -7.42 -16.41
N THR A 150 -18.98 -6.19 -16.01
CA THR A 150 -17.66 -5.80 -15.52
C THR A 150 -17.78 -4.85 -14.34
N ARG A 151 -16.87 -4.99 -13.37
CA ARG A 151 -16.67 -4.02 -12.30
C ARG A 151 -15.58 -3.04 -12.71
N TRP A 152 -15.72 -1.80 -12.28
CA TRP A 152 -14.74 -0.77 -12.56
C TRP A 152 -14.11 -0.25 -11.28
N ILE A 153 -12.91 0.28 -11.41
CA ILE A 153 -12.19 1.02 -10.40
C ILE A 153 -11.56 2.25 -11.06
N GLY A 154 -11.72 3.40 -10.44
CA GLY A 154 -11.19 4.66 -10.93
C GLY A 154 -12.24 5.49 -11.66
N GLN A 155 -12.44 6.72 -11.19
CA GLN A 155 -13.26 7.74 -11.84
C GLN A 155 -12.47 9.04 -11.90
N ASP A 156 -12.37 9.56 -13.10
CA ASP A 156 -11.70 10.81 -13.44
C ASP A 156 -12.68 11.60 -14.32
N THR A 157 -12.95 12.84 -13.96
CA THR A 157 -13.88 13.73 -14.69
C THR A 157 -13.15 14.76 -15.55
N GLY A 158 -11.83 14.66 -15.65
CA GLY A 158 -11.01 15.49 -16.53
C GLY A 158 -11.36 15.38 -18.01
N GLU A 159 -10.79 16.20 -18.83
CA GLU A 159 -11.09 16.28 -20.26
C GLU A 159 -10.84 14.93 -20.95
N GLY A 160 -11.87 14.33 -21.49
CA GLY A 160 -11.79 13.13 -22.35
C GLY A 160 -12.63 11.93 -21.95
N GLN A 161 -13.62 12.10 -21.07
CA GLN A 161 -14.72 11.13 -20.91
C GLN A 161 -15.79 11.30 -21.99
#